data_3ceffa4f4bbb8ffec7171b8405b7745b
#
_entry.id   3ceffa4f4bbb8ffec7171b8405b7745b
#
_cell.length_a   1.000
_cell.length_b   1.000
_cell.length_c   1.000
_cell.angle_alpha   90.00
_cell.angle_beta   90.00
_cell.angle_gamma   90.00
#
_symmetry.space_group_name_H-M   'P 1'
#
loop_
_entity.id
_entity.type
_entity.pdbx_description
1 polymer ?
#
loop_
_entity_poly.entity_id
_entity_poly.type
_entity_poly.pdbx_seq_one_letter_code
_entity_poly.pdbx_strand_id
1 'polypeptide(L)'
;MINRIINIVYQIIAGAFYTLVIYYIGTFNPNQYVLRDFPEPSFQYTNKEEYVDRLNQCVNKIESTITRNNYIPRNMIIAQSILETGWGESDLAKDSNNLFGIKAFSNKVPHRHAKENEGVMYRVFLNKCDSVK
;
A
#
# COMPACT_ATOMS: atom_id res chain seq x y z
N MET A 1 27.59 -51.07 15.69
CA MET A 1 26.16 -50.80 15.96
C MET A 1 25.94 -49.33 16.37
N ILE A 2 26.65 -48.78 17.32
CA ILE A 2 26.55 -47.41 17.83
C ILE A 2 26.66 -46.32 16.73
N ASN A 3 27.66 -46.43 15.83
CA ASN A 3 27.88 -45.45 14.75
C ASN A 3 26.71 -45.39 13.73
N ARG A 4 26.01 -46.50 13.51
CA ARG A 4 24.80 -46.49 12.66
C ARG A 4 23.64 -45.74 13.31
N ILE A 5 23.47 -45.90 14.61
CA ILE A 5 22.43 -45.24 15.38
C ILE A 5 22.70 -43.70 15.38
N ILE A 6 23.95 -43.31 15.63
CA ILE A 6 24.36 -41.91 15.62
C ILE A 6 24.07 -41.26 14.24
N ASN A 7 24.41 -41.95 13.13
CA ASN A 7 24.14 -41.45 11.79
C ASN A 7 22.63 -41.30 11.50
N ILE A 8 21.79 -42.24 11.94
CA ILE A 8 20.34 -42.17 11.77
C ILE A 8 19.78 -40.99 12.55
N VAL A 9 20.20 -40.79 13.80
CA VAL A 9 19.75 -39.66 14.64
C VAL A 9 20.18 -38.33 14.01
N TYR A 10 21.39 -38.23 13.49
CA TYR A 10 21.88 -37.04 12.81
C TYR A 10 21.04 -36.70 11.56
N GLN A 11 20.71 -37.70 10.74
CA GLN A 11 19.89 -37.52 9.54
C GLN A 11 18.44 -37.01 9.89
N ILE A 12 17.86 -37.56 10.97
CA ILE A 12 16.54 -37.14 11.44
C ILE A 12 16.57 -35.69 11.92
N ILE A 13 17.57 -35.31 12.72
CA ILE A 13 17.72 -33.94 13.22
C ILE A 13 17.96 -32.95 12.07
N ALA A 14 18.84 -33.30 11.14
CA ALA A 14 19.11 -32.45 9.97
C ALA A 14 17.87 -32.28 9.07
N GLY A 15 17.11 -33.36 8.87
CA GLY A 15 15.86 -33.30 8.11
C GLY A 15 14.79 -32.44 8.79
N ALA A 16 14.63 -32.57 10.11
CA ALA A 16 13.70 -31.75 10.87
C ALA A 16 14.11 -30.26 10.87
N PHE A 17 15.40 -29.96 10.96
CA PHE A 17 15.91 -28.60 10.88
C PHE A 17 15.68 -28.02 9.48
N TYR A 18 15.90 -28.77 8.43
CA TYR A 18 15.69 -28.35 7.05
C TYR A 18 14.21 -28.05 6.76
N THR A 19 13.30 -28.89 7.24
CA THR A 19 11.85 -28.64 7.09
C THR A 19 11.39 -27.43 7.88
N LEU A 20 11.94 -27.19 9.07
CA LEU A 20 11.68 -25.98 9.85
C LEU A 20 12.16 -24.70 9.13
N VAL A 21 13.37 -24.75 8.54
CA VAL A 21 13.92 -23.61 7.78
C VAL A 21 13.06 -23.31 6.54
N ILE A 22 12.66 -24.34 5.79
CA ILE A 22 11.76 -24.15 4.62
C ILE A 22 10.40 -23.62 5.05
N TYR A 23 9.83 -24.11 6.15
CA TYR A 23 8.59 -23.60 6.70
C TYR A 23 8.72 -22.12 7.07
N TYR A 24 9.79 -21.71 7.74
CA TYR A 24 10.07 -20.34 8.11
C TYR A 24 10.29 -19.43 6.88
N ILE A 25 11.03 -19.89 5.87
CA ILE A 25 11.25 -19.15 4.63
C ILE A 25 9.96 -19.07 3.80
N GLY A 26 9.17 -20.15 3.76
CA GLY A 26 7.89 -20.20 3.05
C GLY A 26 6.80 -19.35 3.68
N THR A 27 6.84 -19.15 5.01
CA THR A 27 5.93 -18.24 5.71
C THR A 27 6.41 -16.78 5.68
N PHE A 28 7.68 -16.55 5.31
CA PHE A 28 8.19 -15.20 5.08
C PHE A 28 7.67 -14.70 3.74
N ASN A 29 6.45 -14.18 3.75
CA ASN A 29 5.87 -13.51 2.60
C ASN A 29 6.55 -12.14 2.45
N PRO A 30 7.46 -11.93 1.48
CA PRO A 30 8.12 -10.65 1.29
C PRO A 30 7.15 -9.54 0.85
N ASN A 31 5.90 -9.91 0.53
CA ASN A 31 4.81 -8.99 0.23
C ASN A 31 3.99 -8.60 1.46
N GLN A 32 4.31 -9.12 2.63
CA GLN A 32 3.82 -8.55 3.87
C GLN A 32 4.61 -7.25 4.06
N TYR A 33 4.13 -6.19 3.42
CA TYR A 33 4.54 -4.83 3.76
C TYR A 33 4.34 -4.71 5.26
N VAL A 34 5.43 -4.69 5.98
CA VAL A 34 5.43 -4.27 7.38
C VAL A 34 4.86 -2.86 7.33
N LEU A 35 3.57 -2.75 7.59
CA LEU A 35 2.91 -1.52 7.93
C LEU A 35 3.66 -1.05 9.17
N ARG A 36 4.70 -0.26 8.99
CA ARG A 36 5.24 0.49 10.11
C ARG A 36 4.06 1.33 10.59
N ASP A 37 3.64 1.07 11.81
CA ASP A 37 2.67 1.85 12.57
C ASP A 37 3.26 3.25 12.81
N PHE A 38 3.43 4.02 11.75
CA PHE A 38 3.40 5.45 11.88
C PHE A 38 1.91 5.77 11.97
N PRO A 39 1.45 6.45 13.02
CA PRO A 39 0.11 6.97 13.05
C PRO A 39 -0.05 7.87 11.82
N GLU A 40 -0.61 7.32 10.77
CA GLU A 40 -0.98 8.10 9.60
C GLU A 40 -1.98 9.13 10.12
N PRO A 41 -1.77 10.42 9.85
CA PRO A 41 -2.78 11.40 10.18
C PRO A 41 -4.07 10.93 9.54
N SER A 42 -5.08 10.65 10.37
CA SER A 42 -6.36 10.21 9.85
C SER A 42 -6.84 11.27 8.87
N PHE A 43 -7.01 10.89 7.59
CA PHE A 43 -7.51 11.83 6.57
C PHE A 43 -9.02 12.02 6.78
N GLN A 44 -9.36 12.53 7.96
CA GLN A 44 -10.71 12.90 8.33
C GLN A 44 -10.84 14.41 8.21
N TYR A 45 -11.96 14.87 7.71
CA TYR A 45 -12.28 16.27 7.50
C TYR A 45 -13.80 16.45 7.61
N THR A 46 -14.22 17.60 8.05
CA THR A 46 -15.64 17.97 8.21
C THR A 46 -16.07 19.06 7.22
N ASN A 47 -15.12 19.77 6.65
CA ASN A 47 -15.34 20.86 5.71
C ASN A 47 -14.23 20.90 4.64
N LYS A 48 -14.40 21.77 3.64
CA LYS A 48 -13.50 21.90 2.50
C LYS A 48 -12.12 22.41 2.87
N GLU A 49 -12.05 23.31 3.84
CA GLU A 49 -10.81 23.87 4.35
C GLU A 49 -9.96 22.76 5.00
N GLU A 50 -10.57 21.95 5.84
CA GLU A 50 -9.90 20.80 6.46
C GLU A 50 -9.46 19.75 5.40
N TYR A 51 -10.25 19.53 4.36
CA TYR A 51 -9.83 18.65 3.26
C TYR A 51 -8.53 19.12 2.63
N VAL A 52 -8.45 20.43 2.32
CA VAL A 52 -7.21 21.03 1.76
C VAL A 52 -6.05 20.92 2.74
N ASP A 53 -6.27 21.17 4.01
CA ASP A 53 -5.23 21.07 5.05
C ASP A 53 -4.70 19.64 5.19
N ARG A 54 -5.59 18.63 5.17
CA ARG A 54 -5.18 17.22 5.20
C ARG A 54 -4.38 16.83 3.96
N LEU A 55 -4.82 17.29 2.79
CA LEU A 55 -4.08 17.02 1.56
C LEU A 55 -2.71 17.71 1.55
N ASN A 56 -2.61 18.94 2.05
CA ASN A 56 -1.34 19.63 2.26
C ASN A 56 -0.39 18.86 3.19
N GLN A 57 -0.90 18.26 4.27
CA GLN A 57 -0.10 17.42 5.16
C GLN A 57 0.46 16.19 4.43
N CYS A 58 -0.35 15.54 3.57
CA CYS A 58 0.11 14.44 2.73
C CYS A 58 1.22 14.89 1.77
N VAL A 59 1.02 16.02 1.08
CA VAL A 59 2.02 16.57 0.14
C VAL A 59 3.32 16.91 0.87
N ASN A 60 3.27 17.56 2.04
CA ASN A 60 4.47 17.88 2.83
C ASN A 60 5.30 16.64 3.14
N LYS A 61 4.64 15.54 3.51
CA LYS A 61 5.32 14.27 3.82
C LYS A 61 6.04 13.70 2.60
N ILE A 62 5.46 13.89 1.42
CA ILE A 62 5.99 13.33 0.17
C ILE A 62 7.08 14.23 -0.43
N GLU A 63 6.92 15.54 -0.39
CA GLU A 63 7.89 16.51 -0.93
C GLU A 63 9.30 16.32 -0.36
N SER A 64 9.40 15.87 0.90
CA SER A 64 10.70 15.54 1.51
C SER A 64 11.40 14.34 0.87
N THR A 65 10.69 13.52 0.08
CA THR A 65 11.19 12.30 -0.54
C THR A 65 11.31 12.36 -2.06
N ILE A 66 10.76 13.40 -2.69
CA ILE A 66 10.72 13.55 -4.16
C ILE A 66 11.97 14.30 -4.65
N THR A 67 12.57 13.79 -5.71
CA THR A 67 13.63 14.51 -6.43
C THR A 67 13.04 15.62 -7.30
N ARG A 68 13.80 16.70 -7.51
CA ARG A 68 13.39 17.91 -8.23
C ARG A 68 12.79 17.66 -9.63
N ASN A 69 13.21 16.59 -10.30
CA ASN A 69 12.76 16.28 -11.67
C ASN A 69 11.32 15.70 -11.73
N ASN A 70 10.76 15.27 -10.60
CA ASN A 70 9.42 14.70 -10.51
C ASN A 70 8.46 15.57 -9.70
N TYR A 71 8.81 16.86 -9.54
CA TYR A 71 8.00 17.78 -8.74
C TYR A 71 6.75 18.22 -9.49
N ILE A 72 5.59 17.97 -8.89
CA ILE A 72 4.30 18.51 -9.32
C ILE A 72 3.93 19.66 -8.37
N PRO A 73 3.57 20.85 -8.87
CA PRO A 73 3.17 21.96 -8.01
C PRO A 73 2.02 21.58 -7.06
N ARG A 74 2.17 21.90 -5.78
CA ARG A 74 1.21 21.56 -4.73
C ARG A 74 -0.22 21.96 -5.08
N ASN A 75 -0.41 23.18 -5.56
CA ASN A 75 -1.73 23.69 -5.93
C ASN A 75 -2.36 22.86 -7.06
N MET A 76 -1.56 22.29 -7.94
CA MET A 76 -2.05 21.39 -8.99
C MET A 76 -2.52 20.06 -8.42
N ILE A 77 -1.79 19.48 -7.47
CA ILE A 77 -2.20 18.27 -6.76
C ILE A 77 -3.55 18.48 -6.05
N ILE A 78 -3.67 19.60 -5.33
CA ILE A 78 -4.90 19.96 -4.61
C ILE A 78 -6.07 20.12 -5.57
N ALA A 79 -5.89 20.93 -6.62
CA ALA A 79 -6.94 21.19 -7.61
C ALA A 79 -7.39 19.90 -8.30
N GLN A 80 -6.45 19.06 -8.72
CA GLN A 80 -6.74 17.76 -9.35
C GLN A 80 -7.56 16.87 -8.42
N SER A 81 -7.13 16.72 -7.17
CA SER A 81 -7.84 15.91 -6.18
C SER A 81 -9.27 16.40 -5.95
N ILE A 82 -9.48 17.71 -5.90
CA ILE A 82 -10.82 18.30 -5.77
C ILE A 82 -11.69 17.98 -6.99
N LEU A 83 -11.14 18.15 -8.19
CA LEU A 83 -11.86 17.89 -9.46
C LEU A 83 -12.23 16.42 -9.61
N GLU A 84 -11.30 15.50 -9.34
CA GLU A 84 -11.49 14.06 -9.51
C GLU A 84 -12.44 13.45 -8.46
N THR A 85 -12.49 14.03 -7.28
CA THR A 85 -13.21 13.42 -6.17
C THR A 85 -14.40 14.20 -5.66
N GLY A 86 -14.60 15.44 -6.12
CA GLY A 86 -15.62 16.30 -5.53
C GLY A 86 -15.37 16.53 -4.03
N TRP A 87 -14.16 16.94 -3.66
CA TRP A 87 -13.74 17.12 -2.27
C TRP A 87 -13.65 15.81 -1.45
N GLY A 88 -13.27 14.72 -2.12
CA GLY A 88 -13.13 13.42 -1.47
C GLY A 88 -14.43 12.65 -1.30
N GLU A 89 -15.52 13.11 -1.91
CA GLU A 89 -16.87 12.53 -1.78
C GLU A 89 -17.13 11.37 -2.76
N SER A 90 -16.29 11.21 -3.81
CA SER A 90 -16.47 10.12 -4.77
C SER A 90 -16.29 8.73 -4.13
N ASP A 91 -16.93 7.71 -4.70
CA ASP A 91 -16.80 6.31 -4.27
C ASP A 91 -15.34 5.83 -4.28
N LEU A 92 -14.54 6.29 -5.26
CA LEU A 92 -13.12 5.94 -5.32
C LEU A 92 -12.33 6.54 -4.16
N ALA A 93 -12.65 7.77 -3.77
CA ALA A 93 -12.00 8.42 -2.63
C ALA A 93 -12.42 7.80 -1.29
N LYS A 94 -13.70 7.41 -1.15
CA LYS A 94 -14.26 6.84 0.08
C LYS A 94 -13.86 5.39 0.28
N ASP A 95 -14.09 4.56 -0.73
CA ASP A 95 -13.96 3.10 -0.60
C ASP A 95 -12.57 2.58 -0.95
N SER A 96 -11.78 3.36 -1.71
CA SER A 96 -10.48 2.92 -2.25
C SER A 96 -9.32 3.84 -1.87
N ASN A 97 -9.58 4.90 -1.10
CA ASN A 97 -8.59 5.93 -0.77
C ASN A 97 -7.88 6.53 -2.00
N ASN A 98 -8.53 6.50 -3.16
CA ASN A 98 -7.97 6.89 -4.44
C ASN A 98 -8.46 8.31 -4.82
N LEU A 99 -7.62 9.31 -4.53
CA LEU A 99 -7.96 10.72 -4.71
C LEU A 99 -7.80 11.23 -6.15
N PHE A 100 -7.25 10.42 -7.07
CA PHE A 100 -6.88 10.87 -8.42
C PHE A 100 -7.40 9.92 -9.53
N GLY A 101 -8.29 8.97 -9.20
CA GLY A 101 -8.78 8.02 -10.17
C GLY A 101 -7.69 7.14 -10.78
N ILE A 102 -6.63 6.84 -10.03
CA ILE A 102 -5.47 6.08 -10.51
C ILE A 102 -5.91 4.66 -10.88
N LYS A 103 -5.65 4.26 -12.13
CA LYS A 103 -5.98 2.93 -12.65
C LYS A 103 -4.94 1.89 -12.21
N ALA A 104 -5.39 0.66 -12.04
CA ALA A 104 -4.55 -0.50 -11.89
C ALA A 104 -4.38 -1.19 -13.24
N PHE A 105 -3.15 -1.39 -13.69
CA PHE A 105 -2.82 -2.06 -14.95
C PHE A 105 -2.42 -3.52 -14.74
N SER A 106 -2.53 -4.03 -13.51
CA SER A 106 -2.16 -5.39 -13.15
C SER A 106 -2.97 -5.87 -11.96
N ASN A 107 -3.37 -7.14 -11.99
CA ASN A 107 -4.02 -7.81 -10.85
C ASN A 107 -3.09 -8.04 -9.65
N LYS A 108 -1.79 -7.72 -9.79
CA LYS A 108 -0.80 -7.88 -8.71
C LYS A 108 -0.85 -6.77 -7.66
N VAL A 109 -1.55 -5.67 -7.95
CA VAL A 109 -1.73 -4.57 -7.00
C VAL A 109 -3.16 -4.57 -6.47
N PRO A 110 -3.42 -4.11 -5.23
CA PRO A 110 -4.77 -3.95 -4.71
C PRO A 110 -5.60 -3.08 -5.66
N HIS A 111 -6.74 -3.60 -6.09
CA HIS A 111 -7.62 -2.95 -7.06
C HIS A 111 -9.08 -3.29 -6.83
N ARG A 112 -9.97 -2.50 -7.44
CA ARG A 112 -11.39 -2.79 -7.60
C ARG A 112 -11.81 -2.51 -9.04
N HIS A 113 -12.79 -3.23 -9.52
CA HIS A 113 -13.39 -2.95 -10.82
C HIS A 113 -14.29 -1.71 -10.78
N ALA A 114 -14.35 -0.99 -11.89
CA ALA A 114 -15.32 0.10 -12.05
C ALA A 114 -16.75 -0.47 -12.01
N LYS A 115 -17.69 0.28 -11.40
CA LYS A 115 -19.10 -0.15 -11.33
C LYS A 115 -19.76 -0.24 -12.69
N GLU A 116 -19.37 0.63 -13.62
CA GLU A 116 -19.98 0.76 -14.95
C GLU A 116 -19.22 0.00 -16.05
N ASN A 117 -17.98 -0.42 -15.78
CA ASN A 117 -17.14 -1.12 -16.74
C ASN A 117 -16.16 -2.06 -16.04
N GLU A 118 -16.48 -3.34 -15.99
CA GLU A 118 -15.65 -4.37 -15.35
C GLU A 118 -14.23 -4.52 -15.94
N GLY A 119 -14.02 -4.06 -17.18
CA GLY A 119 -12.71 -4.06 -17.82
C GLY A 119 -11.76 -2.97 -17.27
N VAL A 120 -12.28 -2.01 -16.51
CA VAL A 120 -11.48 -0.95 -15.91
C VAL A 120 -11.25 -1.23 -14.43
N MET A 121 -9.98 -1.28 -14.03
CA MET A 121 -9.57 -1.46 -12.64
C MET A 121 -8.98 -0.16 -12.10
N TYR A 122 -9.36 0.20 -10.87
CA TYR A 122 -8.79 1.31 -10.13
C TYR A 122 -7.97 0.80 -8.94
N ARG A 123 -6.84 1.46 -8.65
CA ARG A 123 -6.01 1.13 -7.49
C ARG A 123 -6.77 1.39 -6.19
N VAL A 124 -6.58 0.48 -5.24
CA VAL A 124 -6.97 0.66 -3.83
C VAL A 124 -5.72 0.98 -3.03
N PHE A 125 -5.76 2.04 -2.25
CA PHE A 125 -4.67 2.48 -1.39
C PHE A 125 -4.99 2.22 0.07
N LEU A 126 -3.95 2.04 0.90
CA LEU A 126 -4.12 1.82 2.34
C LEU A 126 -4.72 3.05 3.03
N ASN A 127 -4.29 4.23 2.60
CA ASN A 127 -4.81 5.50 3.06
C ASN A 127 -4.81 6.52 1.91
N LYS A 128 -5.47 7.66 2.10
CA LYS A 128 -5.60 8.70 1.08
C LYS A 128 -4.26 9.35 0.71
N CYS A 129 -3.33 9.50 1.68
CA CYS A 129 -2.01 10.06 1.40
C CYS A 129 -1.18 9.18 0.45
N ASP A 130 -1.38 7.85 0.47
CA ASP A 130 -0.66 6.96 -0.44
C ASP A 130 -1.05 7.16 -1.91
N SER A 131 -2.24 7.69 -2.17
CA SER A 131 -2.64 8.02 -3.55
C SER A 131 -2.00 9.30 -4.08
N VAL A 132 -1.34 10.10 -3.22
CA VAL A 132 -0.63 11.33 -3.59
C VAL A 132 0.80 11.03 -4.07
N LYS A 133 1.35 9.85 -3.73
CA LYS A 133 2.70 9.40 -4.13
C LYS A 133 2.75 9.03 -5.60
#